data_e0735fd695c43e76af34dc5c11cd9f73
#
_entry.id   e0735fd695c43e76af34dc5c11cd9f73
#
_cell.length_a   1.000
_cell.length_b   1.000
_cell.length_c   1.000
_cell.angle_alpha   90.00
_cell.angle_beta   90.00
_cell.angle_gamma   90.00
#
_symmetry.space_group_name_H-M   'P 1'
#
loop_
_entity.id
_entity.type
_entity.pdbx_description
1 polymer ?
#
loop_
_entity_poly.entity_id
_entity_poly.type
_entity_poly.pdbx_seq_one_letter_code
_entity_poly.pdbx_strand_id
1 'polypeptide(L)'
;PFFAACQETDTVVCMHIGSSSRMPATSGDAPVAVAATLSFGNAMASLSDFLFSGVLVRFPELKLAYSEGQIGWLPYILERADDVWKEHRAWGGVAETIPEPPSTYYYRQVFGCFFRDRHGLESLERVGVDNITFETDYPHTDSTWPDSEQVAADMMGHLPADVQYKIIRGNAIRMLSLDIV
;
A
#
# COMPACT_ATOMS: atom_id res chain seq x y z
N PRO A 1 3.14 17.34 14.92
CA PRO A 1 1.74 17.50 15.32
C PRO A 1 0.77 16.65 14.50
N PHE A 2 0.88 16.63 13.14
CA PHE A 2 -0.09 15.93 12.28
C PHE A 2 -0.18 14.42 12.58
N PHE A 3 0.93 13.69 12.45
CA PHE A 3 0.93 12.22 12.70
C PHE A 3 0.59 11.86 14.15
N ALA A 4 0.96 12.71 15.12
CA ALA A 4 0.55 12.52 16.51
C ALA A 4 -0.98 12.60 16.64
N ALA A 5 -1.61 13.61 16.03
CA ALA A 5 -3.07 13.73 16.04
C ALA A 5 -3.75 12.54 15.35
N CYS A 6 -3.23 12.09 14.19
CA CYS A 6 -3.77 10.90 13.52
C CYS A 6 -3.72 9.66 14.40
N GLN A 7 -2.59 9.43 15.07
CA GLN A 7 -2.46 8.30 16.01
C GLN A 7 -3.40 8.43 17.21
N GLU A 8 -3.47 9.61 17.84
CA GLU A 8 -4.32 9.86 19.03
C GLU A 8 -5.82 9.69 18.74
N THR A 9 -6.24 9.97 17.50
CA THR A 9 -7.64 9.87 17.07
C THR A 9 -7.96 8.59 16.30
N ASP A 10 -7.00 7.68 16.18
CA ASP A 10 -7.09 6.47 15.34
C ASP A 10 -7.46 6.78 13.88
N THR A 11 -7.00 7.92 13.37
CA THR A 11 -7.28 8.37 12.01
C THR A 11 -6.26 7.76 11.04
N VAL A 12 -6.74 7.05 10.01
CA VAL A 12 -5.93 6.51 8.92
C VAL A 12 -5.48 7.63 7.98
N VAL A 13 -4.19 7.69 7.66
CA VAL A 13 -3.68 8.58 6.63
C VAL A 13 -3.77 7.87 5.28
N CYS A 14 -4.75 8.25 4.47
CA CYS A 14 -4.93 7.70 3.13
C CYS A 14 -4.08 8.46 2.12
N MET A 15 -3.22 7.72 1.43
CA MET A 15 -2.38 8.19 0.33
C MET A 15 -3.04 7.77 -0.98
N HIS A 16 -3.10 8.68 -1.94
CA HIS A 16 -3.72 8.43 -3.23
C HIS A 16 -2.67 8.60 -4.34
N ILE A 17 -2.71 7.79 -5.40
CA ILE A 17 -1.88 8.04 -6.58
C ILE A 17 -2.16 9.45 -7.11
N GLY A 18 -1.13 10.15 -7.60
CA GLY A 18 -1.29 11.52 -8.07
C GLY A 18 -1.32 12.60 -6.98
N SER A 19 -1.35 12.26 -5.69
CA SER A 19 -1.30 13.24 -4.57
C SER A 19 -0.04 14.10 -4.59
N SER A 20 1.03 13.66 -5.24
CA SER A 20 2.25 14.44 -5.46
C SER A 20 2.08 15.57 -6.48
N SER A 21 0.92 15.69 -7.15
CA SER A 21 0.65 16.57 -8.29
C SER A 21 1.60 16.32 -9.48
N ARG A 22 2.22 15.16 -9.54
CA ARG A 22 3.12 14.74 -10.61
C ARG A 22 2.78 13.33 -11.04
N MET A 23 2.44 13.16 -12.31
CA MET A 23 2.32 11.83 -12.90
C MET A 23 3.69 11.41 -13.45
N PRO A 24 4.13 10.17 -13.15
CA PRO A 24 5.36 9.64 -13.74
C PRO A 24 5.26 9.63 -15.27
N ALA A 25 6.23 10.23 -15.95
CA ALA A 25 6.32 10.23 -17.40
C ALA A 25 7.80 10.25 -17.80
N THR A 26 8.10 9.66 -18.96
CA THR A 26 9.48 9.62 -19.47
C THR A 26 9.88 10.92 -20.17
N SER A 27 8.91 11.65 -20.70
CA SER A 27 9.08 12.96 -21.38
C SER A 27 7.74 13.71 -21.42
N GLY A 28 7.77 15.00 -21.80
CA GLY A 28 6.55 15.82 -21.89
C GLY A 28 5.62 15.44 -23.04
N ASP A 29 6.11 14.70 -24.03
CA ASP A 29 5.37 14.19 -25.20
C ASP A 29 5.12 12.67 -25.14
N ALA A 30 5.40 12.04 -23.97
CA ALA A 30 5.11 10.63 -23.80
C ALA A 30 3.60 10.34 -23.93
N PRO A 31 3.22 9.21 -24.57
CA PRO A 31 1.82 8.79 -24.59
C PRO A 31 1.22 8.70 -23.19
N VAL A 32 -0.05 9.10 -23.02
CA VAL A 32 -0.78 9.03 -21.73
C VAL A 32 -0.72 7.63 -21.10
N ALA A 33 -0.70 6.59 -21.94
CA ALA A 33 -0.56 5.20 -21.48
C ALA A 33 0.71 4.95 -20.63
N VAL A 34 1.79 5.71 -20.86
CA VAL A 34 3.02 5.62 -20.03
C VAL A 34 2.73 6.10 -18.61
N ALA A 35 2.13 7.28 -18.46
CA ALA A 35 1.77 7.82 -17.17
C ALA A 35 0.75 6.93 -16.43
N ALA A 36 -0.26 6.43 -17.15
CA ALA A 36 -1.25 5.50 -16.58
C ALA A 36 -0.59 4.19 -16.10
N THR A 37 0.33 3.63 -16.89
CA THR A 37 1.07 2.41 -16.50
C THR A 37 1.97 2.62 -15.27
N LEU A 38 2.53 3.82 -15.11
CA LEU A 38 3.47 4.15 -14.03
C LEU A 38 2.81 4.85 -12.84
N SER A 39 1.48 5.01 -12.82
CA SER A 39 0.76 5.79 -11.79
C SER A 39 1.07 5.33 -10.36
N PHE A 40 1.19 4.01 -10.14
CA PHE A 40 1.57 3.43 -8.84
C PHE A 40 2.98 3.84 -8.36
N GLY A 41 3.84 4.34 -9.24
CA GLY A 41 5.20 4.77 -8.89
C GLY A 41 5.23 5.84 -7.80
N ASN A 42 4.20 6.69 -7.70
CA ASN A 42 4.05 7.65 -6.61
C ASN A 42 3.83 6.95 -5.25
N ALA A 43 3.02 5.89 -5.21
CA ALA A 43 2.81 5.11 -3.99
C ALA A 43 4.11 4.41 -3.56
N MET A 44 4.85 3.84 -4.52
CA MET A 44 6.14 3.19 -4.29
C MET A 44 7.19 4.17 -3.71
N ALA A 45 7.30 5.37 -4.28
CA ALA A 45 8.21 6.41 -3.79
C ALA A 45 7.81 6.87 -2.38
N SER A 46 6.53 7.17 -2.16
CA SER A 46 6.00 7.60 -0.87
C SER A 46 6.19 6.52 0.22
N LEU A 47 5.92 5.26 -0.09
CA LEU A 47 6.16 4.17 0.87
C LEU A 47 7.64 4.11 1.27
N SER A 48 8.55 4.22 0.31
CA SER A 48 9.99 4.23 0.58
C SER A 48 10.38 5.37 1.53
N ASP A 49 9.83 6.58 1.34
CA ASP A 49 10.04 7.70 2.24
C ASP A 49 9.53 7.39 3.66
N PHE A 50 8.32 6.88 3.81
CA PHE A 50 7.77 6.53 5.12
C PHE A 50 8.59 5.46 5.84
N LEU A 51 9.02 4.42 5.13
CA LEU A 51 9.83 3.33 5.70
C LEU A 51 11.17 3.82 6.28
N PHE A 52 11.77 4.86 5.69
CA PHE A 52 13.06 5.40 6.11
C PHE A 52 12.98 6.74 6.87
N SER A 53 11.81 7.37 6.98
CA SER A 53 11.65 8.69 7.64
C SER A 53 11.72 8.65 9.17
N GLY A 54 11.59 7.48 9.78
CA GLY A 54 11.42 7.33 11.23
C GLY A 54 10.01 7.70 11.73
N VAL A 55 9.07 8.07 10.85
CA VAL A 55 7.68 8.40 11.23
C VAL A 55 7.00 7.18 11.84
N LEU A 56 7.09 6.02 11.20
CA LEU A 56 6.46 4.78 11.66
C LEU A 56 7.09 4.26 12.98
N VAL A 57 8.34 4.58 13.24
CA VAL A 57 9.02 4.29 14.52
C VAL A 57 8.47 5.17 15.64
N ARG A 58 8.33 6.48 15.35
CA ARG A 58 7.85 7.47 16.35
C ARG A 58 6.36 7.38 16.66
N PHE A 59 5.59 6.87 15.73
CA PHE A 59 4.13 6.75 15.82
C PHE A 59 3.71 5.30 15.52
N PRO A 60 3.90 4.38 16.47
CA PRO A 60 3.73 2.94 16.24
C PRO A 60 2.29 2.51 15.98
N GLU A 61 1.30 3.31 16.37
CA GLU A 61 -0.13 3.05 16.10
C GLU A 61 -0.66 3.81 14.87
N LEU A 62 0.18 4.59 14.20
CA LEU A 62 -0.20 5.30 12.97
C LEU A 62 -0.51 4.28 11.87
N LYS A 63 -1.65 4.46 11.20
CA LYS A 63 -2.05 3.65 10.05
C LYS A 63 -1.93 4.45 8.75
N LEU A 64 -1.30 3.85 7.74
CA LEU A 64 -1.21 4.38 6.38
C LEU A 64 -1.97 3.46 5.43
N ALA A 65 -2.73 4.02 4.50
CA ALA A 65 -3.40 3.28 3.44
C ALA A 65 -3.06 3.88 2.07
N TYR A 66 -2.84 3.03 1.07
CA TYR A 66 -2.52 3.45 -0.29
C TYR A 66 -3.67 3.12 -1.23
N SER A 67 -4.52 4.12 -1.55
CA SER A 67 -5.60 3.99 -2.53
C SER A 67 -5.05 3.98 -3.96
N GLU A 68 -5.57 3.11 -4.80
CA GLU A 68 -5.18 2.89 -6.20
C GLU A 68 -3.69 2.53 -6.41
N GLY A 69 -2.97 2.26 -5.32
CA GLY A 69 -1.53 2.02 -5.36
C GLY A 69 -1.13 0.70 -5.98
N GLN A 70 -2.04 -0.25 -6.14
CA GLN A 70 -1.78 -1.65 -6.45
C GLN A 70 -0.82 -2.31 -5.44
N ILE A 71 -0.58 -3.60 -5.55
CA ILE A 71 0.17 -4.37 -4.55
C ILE A 71 1.29 -5.23 -5.12
N GLY A 72 1.32 -5.44 -6.44
CA GLY A 72 2.29 -6.34 -7.08
C GLY A 72 3.74 -5.88 -7.01
N TRP A 73 3.99 -4.61 -6.77
CA TRP A 73 5.33 -4.05 -6.60
C TRP A 73 5.85 -4.15 -5.14
N LEU A 74 4.95 -4.35 -4.17
CA LEU A 74 5.28 -4.38 -2.74
C LEU A 74 6.34 -5.41 -2.38
N PRO A 75 6.29 -6.69 -2.85
CA PRO A 75 7.29 -7.67 -2.50
C PRO A 75 8.71 -7.22 -2.80
N TYR A 76 8.93 -6.67 -3.99
CA TYR A 76 10.25 -6.19 -4.39
C TYR A 76 10.73 -4.99 -3.57
N ILE A 77 9.86 -4.01 -3.33
CA ILE A 77 10.22 -2.81 -2.57
C ILE A 77 10.54 -3.14 -1.11
N LEU A 78 9.78 -4.03 -0.49
CA LEU A 78 10.02 -4.45 0.90
C LEU A 78 11.35 -5.20 1.02
N GLU A 79 11.61 -6.15 0.13
CA GLU A 79 12.89 -6.88 0.07
C GLU A 79 14.04 -5.89 -0.17
N ARG A 80 13.90 -5.00 -1.15
CA ARG A 80 14.93 -4.01 -1.46
C ARG A 80 15.18 -3.02 -0.33
N ALA A 81 14.14 -2.59 0.38
CA ALA A 81 14.27 -1.71 1.54
C ALA A 81 15.05 -2.39 2.68
N ASP A 82 14.74 -3.65 2.96
CA ASP A 82 15.46 -4.44 3.98
C ASP A 82 16.93 -4.65 3.61
N ASP A 83 17.23 -4.94 2.34
CA ASP A 83 18.60 -5.05 1.85
C ASP A 83 19.37 -3.73 1.98
N VAL A 84 18.77 -2.61 1.57
CA VAL A 84 19.37 -1.27 1.72
C VAL A 84 19.60 -0.94 3.19
N TRP A 85 18.61 -1.22 4.05
CA TRP A 85 18.75 -1.01 5.48
C TRP A 85 19.91 -1.83 6.07
N LYS A 86 20.02 -3.09 5.70
CA LYS A 86 21.08 -3.99 6.18
C LYS A 86 22.48 -3.55 5.72
N GLU A 87 22.62 -3.31 4.42
CA GLU A 87 23.94 -3.07 3.80
C GLU A 87 24.40 -1.60 3.93
N HIS A 88 23.45 -0.65 4.00
CA HIS A 88 23.76 0.78 3.93
C HIS A 88 23.44 1.56 5.20
N ARG A 89 22.92 0.92 6.25
CA ARG A 89 22.45 1.64 7.44
C ARG A 89 23.53 2.52 8.11
N ALA A 90 24.78 2.09 8.06
CA ALA A 90 25.87 2.81 8.71
C ALA A 90 26.19 4.17 8.04
N TRP A 91 25.99 4.28 6.73
CA TRP A 91 26.24 5.51 5.97
C TRP A 91 24.98 6.06 5.27
N GLY A 92 23.91 5.28 5.21
CA GLY A 92 22.64 5.69 4.64
C GLY A 92 21.78 6.59 5.55
N GLY A 93 22.28 6.96 6.73
CA GLY A 93 21.62 7.89 7.64
C GLY A 93 20.49 7.29 8.47
N VAL A 94 20.33 5.96 8.49
CA VAL A 94 19.20 5.27 9.14
C VAL A 94 19.60 4.37 10.33
N ALA A 95 20.89 4.31 10.65
CA ALA A 95 21.43 3.41 11.71
C ALA A 95 20.74 3.61 13.06
N GLU A 96 20.44 4.87 13.42
CA GLU A 96 19.86 5.24 14.71
C GLU A 96 18.33 5.45 14.64
N THR A 97 17.80 5.79 13.47
CA THR A 97 16.39 6.17 13.31
C THR A 97 15.48 5.01 12.95
N ILE A 98 16.02 3.95 12.35
CA ILE A 98 15.27 2.77 11.90
C ILE A 98 15.87 1.52 12.56
N PRO A 99 15.42 1.15 13.76
CA PRO A 99 16.01 0.05 14.54
C PRO A 99 15.72 -1.35 13.99
N GLU A 100 14.59 -1.54 13.29
CA GLU A 100 14.18 -2.82 12.73
C GLU A 100 14.18 -2.76 11.19
N PRO A 101 14.21 -3.90 10.48
CA PRO A 101 14.04 -3.93 9.02
C PRO A 101 12.79 -3.16 8.59
N PRO A 102 12.86 -2.32 7.53
CA PRO A 102 11.73 -1.51 7.07
C PRO A 102 10.43 -2.27 6.81
N SER A 103 10.51 -3.51 6.30
CA SER A 103 9.32 -4.37 6.09
C SER A 103 8.54 -4.63 7.38
N THR A 104 9.18 -4.61 8.55
CA THR A 104 8.52 -4.78 9.85
C THR A 104 7.47 -3.69 10.09
N TYR A 105 7.79 -2.44 9.72
CA TYR A 105 6.87 -1.31 9.85
C TYR A 105 5.73 -1.38 8.85
N TYR A 106 6.02 -1.84 7.63
CA TYR A 106 4.97 -2.10 6.64
C TYR A 106 3.93 -3.08 7.20
N TYR A 107 4.34 -4.24 7.66
CA TYR A 107 3.40 -5.26 8.15
C TYR A 107 2.59 -4.82 9.38
N ARG A 108 3.11 -3.89 10.18
CA ARG A 108 2.40 -3.36 11.35
C ARG A 108 1.38 -2.27 10.99
N GLN A 109 1.70 -1.37 10.07
CA GLN A 109 1.07 -0.05 9.99
C GLN A 109 0.56 0.34 8.60
N VAL A 110 0.91 -0.41 7.55
CA VAL A 110 0.60 -0.02 6.17
C VAL A 110 -0.39 -0.98 5.53
N PHE A 111 -1.33 -0.41 4.78
CA PHE A 111 -2.32 -1.13 3.99
C PHE A 111 -2.18 -0.75 2.52
N GLY A 112 -1.97 -1.75 1.66
CA GLY A 112 -2.08 -1.62 0.21
C GLY A 112 -3.52 -1.76 -0.24
N CYS A 113 -3.87 -1.10 -1.35
CA CYS A 113 -5.19 -1.20 -1.94
C CYS A 113 -5.06 -1.54 -3.43
N PHE A 114 -5.92 -2.41 -3.95
CA PHE A 114 -5.88 -2.83 -5.33
C PHE A 114 -7.28 -3.08 -5.89
N PHE A 115 -7.42 -2.97 -7.20
CA PHE A 115 -8.64 -3.33 -7.92
C PHE A 115 -8.40 -4.39 -9.01
N ARG A 116 -7.24 -4.45 -9.65
CA ARG A 116 -6.83 -5.50 -10.60
C ARG A 116 -5.32 -5.73 -10.51
N ASP A 117 -4.90 -6.68 -9.65
CA ASP A 117 -3.49 -7.02 -9.47
C ASP A 117 -3.30 -8.51 -9.19
N ARG A 118 -3.27 -9.31 -10.25
CA ARG A 118 -3.06 -10.77 -10.14
C ARG A 118 -1.69 -11.10 -9.58
N HIS A 119 -0.65 -10.36 -10.00
CA HIS A 119 0.72 -10.61 -9.54
C HIS A 119 0.87 -10.39 -8.04
N GLY A 120 0.23 -9.34 -7.51
CA GLY A 120 0.20 -9.11 -6.06
C GLY A 120 -0.51 -10.23 -5.31
N LEU A 121 -1.63 -10.72 -5.84
CA LEU A 121 -2.37 -11.85 -5.25
C LEU A 121 -1.59 -13.17 -5.31
N GLU A 122 -0.77 -13.41 -6.32
CA GLU A 122 0.14 -14.56 -6.39
C GLU A 122 1.29 -14.48 -5.38
N SER A 123 1.53 -13.30 -4.82
CA SER A 123 2.60 -13.01 -3.87
C SER A 123 2.09 -12.71 -2.45
N LEU A 124 0.91 -13.21 -2.05
CA LEU A 124 0.25 -12.91 -0.77
C LEU A 124 1.11 -13.13 0.47
N GLU A 125 1.98 -14.13 0.46
CA GLU A 125 2.92 -14.40 1.57
C GLU A 125 3.91 -13.24 1.81
N ARG A 126 4.26 -12.52 0.74
CA ARG A 126 5.19 -11.39 0.76
C ARG A 126 4.48 -10.05 0.92
N VAL A 127 3.29 -9.92 0.33
CA VAL A 127 2.47 -8.71 0.45
C VAL A 127 1.84 -8.60 1.84
N GLY A 128 1.50 -9.73 2.45
CA GLY A 128 0.78 -9.79 3.73
C GLY A 128 -0.73 -9.75 3.54
N VAL A 129 -1.40 -10.87 3.78
CA VAL A 129 -2.87 -10.99 3.64
C VAL A 129 -3.61 -9.97 4.49
N ASP A 130 -3.09 -9.66 5.67
CA ASP A 130 -3.69 -8.71 6.61
C ASP A 130 -3.42 -7.23 6.25
N ASN A 131 -2.60 -6.97 5.24
CA ASN A 131 -2.13 -5.64 4.86
C ASN A 131 -2.72 -5.12 3.55
N ILE A 132 -3.73 -5.78 3.00
CA ILE A 132 -4.30 -5.40 1.71
C ILE A 132 -5.82 -5.34 1.75
N THR A 133 -6.38 -4.43 0.92
CA THR A 133 -7.82 -4.27 0.72
C THR A 133 -8.14 -4.23 -0.78
N PHE A 134 -9.32 -4.76 -1.14
CA PHE A 134 -9.88 -4.64 -2.48
C PHE A 134 -10.71 -3.35 -2.59
N GLU A 135 -10.56 -2.62 -3.68
CA GLU A 135 -11.34 -1.43 -3.99
C GLU A 135 -12.02 -1.52 -5.36
N THR A 136 -13.07 -0.74 -5.57
CA THR A 136 -13.79 -0.71 -6.84
C THR A 136 -13.39 0.46 -7.72
N ASP A 137 -12.91 1.52 -7.12
CA ASP A 137 -12.53 2.80 -7.76
C ASP A 137 -13.68 3.47 -8.53
N TYR A 138 -14.93 3.25 -8.11
CA TYR A 138 -16.09 3.90 -8.70
C TYR A 138 -16.11 5.41 -8.32
N PRO A 139 -16.36 6.34 -9.26
CA PRO A 139 -16.84 6.16 -10.65
C PRO A 139 -15.76 6.39 -11.74
N HIS A 140 -14.49 6.16 -11.46
CA HIS A 140 -13.42 6.34 -12.44
C HIS A 140 -13.56 5.41 -13.64
N THR A 141 -12.91 5.78 -14.76
CA THR A 141 -12.89 4.95 -15.97
C THR A 141 -12.08 3.67 -15.84
N ASP A 142 -11.11 3.64 -14.93
CA ASP A 142 -10.33 2.46 -14.55
C ASP A 142 -10.93 1.72 -13.35
N SER A 143 -12.23 1.82 -13.18
CA SER A 143 -13.00 1.15 -12.13
C SER A 143 -13.28 -0.33 -12.49
N THR A 144 -13.61 -1.13 -11.47
CA THR A 144 -14.19 -2.46 -11.67
C THR A 144 -15.71 -2.44 -11.80
N TRP A 145 -16.35 -1.32 -11.55
CA TRP A 145 -17.79 -1.12 -11.69
C TRP A 145 -18.24 -1.21 -13.17
N PRO A 146 -19.39 -1.83 -13.52
CA PRO A 146 -20.37 -2.42 -12.60
C PRO A 146 -20.08 -3.89 -12.21
N ASP A 147 -18.99 -4.48 -12.71
CA ASP A 147 -18.69 -5.90 -12.63
C ASP A 147 -17.79 -6.25 -11.42
N SER A 148 -17.76 -5.42 -10.38
CA SER A 148 -16.83 -5.54 -9.25
C SER A 148 -16.91 -6.90 -8.54
N GLU A 149 -18.10 -7.47 -8.38
CA GLU A 149 -18.28 -8.80 -7.79
C GLU A 149 -17.66 -9.89 -8.67
N GLN A 150 -17.88 -9.82 -9.99
CA GLN A 150 -17.32 -10.78 -10.93
C GLN A 150 -15.81 -10.66 -11.00
N VAL A 151 -15.27 -9.44 -11.04
CA VAL A 151 -13.82 -9.19 -11.02
C VAL A 151 -13.19 -9.75 -9.75
N ALA A 152 -13.80 -9.53 -8.59
CA ALA A 152 -13.33 -10.08 -7.33
C ALA A 152 -13.35 -11.62 -7.33
N ALA A 153 -14.44 -12.23 -7.83
CA ALA A 153 -14.57 -13.67 -7.95
C ALA A 153 -13.52 -14.28 -8.91
N ASP A 154 -13.28 -13.64 -10.06
CA ASP A 154 -12.31 -14.11 -11.06
C ASP A 154 -10.87 -14.01 -10.55
N MET A 155 -10.58 -13.02 -9.70
CA MET A 155 -9.25 -12.82 -9.15
C MET A 155 -8.98 -13.62 -7.90
N MET A 156 -9.95 -13.77 -7.02
CA MET A 156 -9.79 -14.29 -5.66
C MET A 156 -10.59 -15.56 -5.38
N GLY A 157 -11.50 -15.97 -6.27
CA GLY A 157 -12.38 -17.11 -6.03
C GLY A 157 -11.68 -18.46 -5.77
N HIS A 158 -10.41 -18.57 -6.14
CA HIS A 158 -9.55 -19.73 -5.87
C HIS A 158 -8.91 -19.70 -4.47
N LEU A 159 -8.95 -18.56 -3.77
CA LEU A 159 -8.36 -18.40 -2.44
C LEU A 159 -9.29 -18.98 -1.35
N PRO A 160 -8.78 -19.35 -0.17
CA PRO A 160 -9.59 -19.73 0.97
C PRO A 160 -10.60 -18.63 1.36
N ALA A 161 -11.79 -19.03 1.83
CA ALA A 161 -12.88 -18.10 2.13
C ALA A 161 -12.53 -17.05 3.20
N ASP A 162 -11.71 -17.42 4.19
CA ASP A 162 -11.22 -16.52 5.22
C ASP A 162 -10.24 -15.48 4.66
N VAL A 163 -9.42 -15.85 3.68
CA VAL A 163 -8.52 -14.94 2.96
C VAL A 163 -9.34 -13.97 2.11
N GLN A 164 -10.34 -14.46 1.36
CA GLN A 164 -11.25 -13.61 0.59
C GLN A 164 -11.96 -12.61 1.50
N TYR A 165 -12.52 -13.06 2.64
CA TYR A 165 -13.17 -12.19 3.61
C TYR A 165 -12.24 -11.08 4.11
N LYS A 166 -11.00 -11.42 4.48
CA LYS A 166 -10.01 -10.44 4.93
C LYS A 166 -9.78 -9.36 3.88
N ILE A 167 -9.50 -9.74 2.64
CA ILE A 167 -9.15 -8.81 1.56
C ILE A 167 -10.34 -7.93 1.16
N ILE A 168 -11.54 -8.51 1.04
CA ILE A 168 -12.73 -7.79 0.56
C ILE A 168 -13.34 -6.91 1.64
N ARG A 169 -13.26 -7.29 2.92
CA ARG A 169 -13.99 -6.64 4.00
C ARG A 169 -13.20 -6.50 5.31
N GLY A 170 -12.70 -7.60 5.84
CA GLY A 170 -12.18 -7.66 7.21
C GLY A 170 -11.02 -6.69 7.46
N ASN A 171 -10.11 -6.55 6.51
CA ASN A 171 -8.99 -5.63 6.64
C ASN A 171 -9.43 -4.15 6.62
N ALA A 172 -10.43 -3.79 5.81
CA ALA A 172 -10.99 -2.44 5.80
C ALA A 172 -11.68 -2.11 7.14
N ILE A 173 -12.44 -3.06 7.69
CA ILE A 173 -13.06 -2.92 9.03
C ILE A 173 -11.99 -2.66 10.08
N ARG A 174 -10.93 -3.47 10.11
CA ARG A 174 -9.83 -3.34 11.06
C ARG A 174 -9.03 -2.05 10.86
N MET A 175 -8.69 -1.72 9.62
CA MET A 175 -7.94 -0.52 9.26
C MET A 175 -8.66 0.76 9.72
N LEU A 176 -9.95 0.83 9.45
CA LEU A 176 -10.79 2.01 9.72
C LEU A 176 -11.48 1.96 11.10
N SER A 177 -11.20 0.91 11.88
CA SER A 177 -11.81 0.70 13.22
C SER A 177 -13.34 0.82 13.21
N LEU A 178 -13.97 0.20 12.18
CA LEU A 178 -15.42 0.27 12.00
C LEU A 178 -16.15 -0.66 12.99
N ASP A 179 -17.17 -0.13 13.65
CA ASP A 179 -18.07 -0.91 14.52
C ASP A 179 -19.23 -1.49 13.67
N ILE A 180 -18.90 -2.46 12.81
CA ILE A 180 -19.85 -3.17 11.95
C ILE A 180 -19.60 -4.68 12.02
N VAL A 181 -20.69 -5.46 11.99
CA VAL A 181 -20.68 -6.93 12.01
C VAL A 181 -20.72 -7.51 10.61
#